data_5eab0cb04908dce7669b51ec5d2d54b7
#
_entry.id   5eab0cb04908dce7669b51ec5d2d54b7
#
_cell.length_a   1.000
_cell.length_b   1.000
_cell.length_c   1.000
_cell.angle_alpha   90.00
_cell.angle_beta   90.00
_cell.angle_gamma   90.00
#
_symmetry.space_group_name_H-M   'P 1'
#
loop_
_entity.id
_entity.type
_entity.pdbx_description
1 polymer ?
#
loop_
_entity_poly.entity_id
_entity_poly.type
_entity_poly.pdbx_seq_one_letter_code
_entity_poly.pdbx_strand_id
1 'polypeptide(L)'
;MRRQLDSRLGIQLEAPFGEYVDDPVGFSRDVLGFNPWEKQEQIGRALVEKQRVTAVSCNGAGKTTWGARLLLWFVMTRRDAIVVTTAPTWHQVGLLWREVRTAFHDAKFSMKGDLMTTRLDMGPTWYAMGLSTDREERFQGFHAKGSQPGGPGGLMVIVDEASGVDDGIFDAMRGYLTSPNCYVLLIGNGNRADGAFYESHQRGNWERFQISAHDVPSEIISRDWIEEQETYYGTDSPQHYVRVLGKFPPKGGDYQLVPEWLLEEAAGKAPEEEKGRHLGLDVARSGEDMTVAVITSDGVVELVKTWRSDDLMDTAKRAMQLAKEWNVEGKNIHVDVDGLGAGVVDRMREADVPCDPVDFGGKPAGDWNWLIGTDMKILNRRAEIHWIGRMGLLNGQFSIPRDYRKTLWRQLGWTNYEYNEKGYLKMESKDKIRARFGGSPDHADAWLLTLSRANAFKRLFFI
;
A
#
# COMPACT_ATOMS: atom_id res chain seq x y z
N MET A 1 -38.79 29.62 -12.96
CA MET A 1 -39.59 30.24 -14.02
C MET A 1 -38.93 30.21 -15.40
N ARG A 2 -37.67 30.54 -15.62
CA ARG A 2 -36.93 30.37 -16.89
C ARG A 2 -36.88 28.89 -17.37
N ARG A 3 -36.60 27.93 -16.49
CA ARG A 3 -36.59 26.47 -16.85
C ARG A 3 -37.92 25.91 -17.42
N GLN A 4 -39.07 26.50 -17.05
CA GLN A 4 -40.36 26.09 -17.60
C GLN A 4 -40.66 26.73 -18.98
N LEU A 5 -40.04 27.86 -19.30
CA LEU A 5 -40.20 28.51 -20.61
C LEU A 5 -39.37 27.82 -21.70
N ASP A 6 -38.12 27.38 -21.37
CA ASP A 6 -37.25 26.72 -22.35
C ASP A 6 -37.77 25.35 -22.81
N SER A 7 -38.44 24.60 -21.92
CA SER A 7 -39.07 23.33 -22.26
C SER A 7 -40.34 23.49 -23.17
N ARG A 8 -40.96 24.67 -23.16
CA ARG A 8 -42.13 24.98 -24.03
C ARG A 8 -41.75 25.47 -25.43
N LEU A 9 -40.54 25.98 -25.60
CA LEU A 9 -40.08 26.52 -26.89
C LEU A 9 -39.29 25.53 -27.73
N GLY A 10 -39.11 24.27 -27.30
CA GLY A 10 -38.43 23.23 -28.07
C GLY A 10 -36.94 23.55 -28.32
N ILE A 11 -36.35 24.52 -27.59
CA ILE A 11 -34.94 24.85 -27.71
C ILE A 11 -34.13 23.69 -27.09
N GLN A 12 -33.56 22.90 -27.96
CA GLN A 12 -32.60 21.90 -27.54
C GLN A 12 -31.35 22.64 -27.04
N LEU A 13 -31.07 22.58 -25.72
CA LEU A 13 -29.84 23.09 -25.16
C LEU A 13 -28.67 22.28 -25.73
N GLU A 14 -27.84 22.89 -26.55
CA GLU A 14 -26.57 22.31 -27.00
C GLU A 14 -25.61 22.19 -25.83
N ALA A 15 -24.63 21.26 -25.94
CA ALA A 15 -23.55 21.16 -24.95
C ALA A 15 -22.73 22.47 -24.96
N PRO A 16 -22.38 23.02 -23.79
CA PRO A 16 -21.70 24.35 -23.70
C PRO A 16 -20.39 24.42 -24.46
N PHE A 17 -19.68 23.30 -24.63
CA PHE A 17 -18.36 23.19 -25.24
C PHE A 17 -18.30 21.99 -26.19
N GLY A 18 -19.32 21.78 -27.01
CA GLY A 18 -19.45 20.63 -27.92
C GLY A 18 -18.32 20.51 -28.94
N GLU A 19 -17.67 21.62 -29.28
CA GLU A 19 -16.50 21.68 -30.18
C GLU A 19 -15.29 20.88 -29.65
N TYR A 20 -15.19 20.69 -28.33
CA TYR A 20 -14.11 19.89 -27.68
C TYR A 20 -14.51 18.43 -27.43
N VAL A 21 -15.57 17.91 -28.04
CA VAL A 21 -16.07 16.56 -27.77
C VAL A 21 -15.00 15.48 -27.97
N ASP A 22 -14.12 15.67 -28.95
CA ASP A 22 -13.01 14.76 -29.28
C ASP A 22 -11.62 15.33 -28.85
N ASP A 23 -11.61 16.45 -28.13
CA ASP A 23 -10.36 17.08 -27.66
C ASP A 23 -10.36 17.44 -26.16
N PRO A 24 -10.17 16.44 -25.28
CA PRO A 24 -10.08 16.66 -23.84
C PRO A 24 -8.87 17.51 -23.44
N VAL A 25 -7.81 17.49 -24.23
CA VAL A 25 -6.58 18.25 -23.99
C VAL A 25 -6.82 19.74 -24.30
N GLY A 26 -7.41 20.05 -25.45
CA GLY A 26 -7.82 21.41 -25.80
C GLY A 26 -8.83 21.97 -24.79
N PHE A 27 -9.86 21.21 -24.42
CA PHE A 27 -10.79 21.61 -23.37
C PHE A 27 -10.09 21.95 -22.06
N SER A 28 -9.14 21.12 -21.64
CA SER A 28 -8.39 21.36 -20.40
C SER A 28 -7.57 22.64 -20.47
N ARG A 29 -6.89 22.92 -21.58
CA ARG A 29 -6.05 24.11 -21.77
C ARG A 29 -6.87 25.39 -21.92
N ASP A 30 -7.86 25.34 -22.80
CA ASP A 30 -8.56 26.53 -23.25
C ASP A 30 -9.68 26.93 -22.29
N VAL A 31 -10.42 25.94 -21.76
CA VAL A 31 -11.57 26.15 -20.89
C VAL A 31 -11.19 26.11 -19.41
N LEU A 32 -10.45 25.08 -18.97
CA LEU A 32 -10.10 24.92 -17.57
C LEU A 32 -8.82 25.67 -17.16
N GLY A 33 -8.00 26.10 -18.11
CA GLY A 33 -6.71 26.75 -17.82
C GLY A 33 -5.65 25.81 -17.25
N PHE A 34 -5.82 24.51 -17.43
CA PHE A 34 -4.91 23.49 -16.93
C PHE A 34 -4.12 22.87 -18.09
N ASN A 35 -2.79 22.86 -17.99
CA ASN A 35 -1.91 22.23 -18.97
C ASN A 35 -1.58 20.81 -18.52
N PRO A 36 -2.21 19.76 -19.09
CA PRO A 36 -1.84 18.39 -18.79
C PRO A 36 -0.43 18.10 -19.30
N TRP A 37 0.34 17.33 -18.53
CA TRP A 37 1.63 16.87 -19.00
C TRP A 37 1.48 15.62 -19.88
N GLU A 38 2.54 15.23 -20.57
CA GLU A 38 2.52 14.28 -21.69
C GLU A 38 1.70 13.01 -21.47
N LYS A 39 1.88 12.30 -20.35
CA LYS A 39 1.09 11.08 -20.07
C LYS A 39 -0.39 11.37 -19.80
N GLN A 40 -0.72 12.51 -19.19
CA GLN A 40 -2.10 12.94 -19.01
C GLN A 40 -2.75 13.21 -20.38
N GLU A 41 -2.05 13.88 -21.30
CA GLU A 41 -2.54 14.08 -22.67
C GLU A 41 -2.77 12.75 -23.38
N GLN A 42 -1.80 11.83 -23.32
CA GLN A 42 -1.92 10.51 -23.93
C GLN A 42 -3.15 9.76 -23.40
N ILE A 43 -3.39 9.77 -22.08
CA ILE A 43 -4.58 9.17 -21.45
C ILE A 43 -5.87 9.81 -21.95
N GLY A 44 -5.92 11.15 -22.05
CA GLY A 44 -7.11 11.86 -22.54
C GLY A 44 -7.43 11.50 -23.99
N ARG A 45 -6.44 11.49 -24.88
CA ARG A 45 -6.59 11.10 -26.30
C ARG A 45 -6.99 9.63 -26.43
N ALA A 46 -6.35 8.74 -25.68
CA ALA A 46 -6.68 7.33 -25.68
C ALA A 46 -8.13 7.07 -25.21
N LEU A 47 -8.63 7.87 -24.27
CA LEU A 47 -10.01 7.73 -23.81
C LEU A 47 -11.02 8.05 -24.93
N VAL A 48 -10.74 9.02 -25.78
CA VAL A 48 -11.56 9.32 -26.97
C VAL A 48 -11.52 8.17 -27.97
N GLU A 49 -10.34 7.64 -28.27
CA GLU A 49 -10.13 6.65 -29.33
C GLU A 49 -10.54 5.22 -28.90
N LYS A 50 -10.24 4.84 -27.66
CA LYS A 50 -10.38 3.46 -27.17
C LYS A 50 -11.51 3.26 -26.17
N GLN A 51 -12.03 4.34 -25.57
CA GLN A 51 -13.11 4.35 -24.60
C GLN A 51 -12.82 3.60 -23.28
N ARG A 52 -11.88 2.66 -23.26
CA ARG A 52 -11.48 1.87 -22.08
C ARG A 52 -10.01 2.09 -21.81
N VAL A 53 -9.73 2.86 -20.78
CA VAL A 53 -8.35 3.23 -20.39
C VAL A 53 -8.10 2.80 -18.95
N THR A 54 -6.96 2.18 -18.72
CA THR A 54 -6.49 1.82 -17.40
C THR A 54 -5.07 2.35 -17.20
N ALA A 55 -4.83 3.04 -16.07
CA ALA A 55 -3.55 3.66 -15.77
C ALA A 55 -3.10 3.32 -14.35
N VAL A 56 -2.05 2.51 -14.25
CA VAL A 56 -1.31 2.29 -13.01
C VAL A 56 -0.22 3.35 -12.89
N SER A 57 -0.08 3.98 -11.73
CA SER A 57 0.85 5.09 -11.55
C SER A 57 1.56 5.09 -10.22
N CYS A 58 2.70 5.79 -10.18
CA CYS A 58 3.38 6.19 -8.95
C CYS A 58 2.51 7.12 -8.10
N ASN A 59 2.99 7.45 -6.89
CA ASN A 59 2.39 8.47 -6.05
C ASN A 59 2.64 9.87 -6.64
N GLY A 60 1.68 10.79 -6.47
CA GLY A 60 1.86 12.19 -6.84
C GLY A 60 1.81 12.51 -8.35
N ALA A 61 1.52 11.54 -9.24
CA ALA A 61 1.47 11.75 -10.70
C ALA A 61 0.31 12.64 -11.21
N GLY A 62 -0.55 13.12 -10.33
CA GLY A 62 -1.70 13.96 -10.70
C GLY A 62 -2.86 13.19 -11.36
N LYS A 63 -3.01 11.88 -11.06
CA LYS A 63 -4.07 11.04 -11.63
C LYS A 63 -5.48 11.53 -11.27
N THR A 64 -5.75 11.80 -9.99
CA THR A 64 -7.05 12.30 -9.51
C THR A 64 -7.36 13.68 -10.09
N THR A 65 -6.35 14.55 -10.16
CA THR A 65 -6.43 15.88 -10.78
C THR A 65 -6.84 15.78 -12.26
N TRP A 66 -6.23 14.86 -13.02
CA TRP A 66 -6.59 14.64 -14.43
C TRP A 66 -7.96 14.00 -14.58
N GLY A 67 -8.30 13.00 -13.75
CA GLY A 67 -9.62 12.38 -13.72
C GLY A 67 -10.76 13.39 -13.52
N ALA A 68 -10.57 14.37 -12.65
CA ALA A 68 -11.53 15.44 -12.42
C ALA A 68 -11.72 16.36 -13.65
N ARG A 69 -10.64 16.65 -14.40
CA ARG A 69 -10.73 17.45 -15.64
C ARG A 69 -11.42 16.67 -16.75
N LEU A 70 -11.15 15.37 -16.87
CA LEU A 70 -11.83 14.49 -17.80
C LEU A 70 -13.33 14.33 -17.49
N LEU A 71 -13.70 14.32 -16.20
CA LEU A 71 -15.11 14.38 -15.79
C LEU A 71 -15.80 15.64 -16.34
N LEU A 72 -15.20 16.80 -16.10
CA LEU A 72 -15.74 18.07 -16.56
C LEU A 72 -15.80 18.14 -18.10
N TRP A 73 -14.72 17.72 -18.78
CA TRP A 73 -14.73 17.59 -20.22
C TRP A 73 -15.90 16.77 -20.72
N PHE A 74 -16.12 15.57 -20.17
CA PHE A 74 -17.14 14.66 -20.67
C PHE A 74 -18.55 15.23 -20.48
N VAL A 75 -18.86 15.77 -19.29
CA VAL A 75 -20.19 16.30 -18.98
C VAL A 75 -20.48 17.62 -19.66
N MET A 76 -19.46 18.45 -19.94
CA MET A 76 -19.62 19.78 -20.56
C MET A 76 -19.66 19.73 -22.08
N THR A 77 -19.09 18.70 -22.69
CA THR A 77 -18.99 18.58 -24.16
C THR A 77 -20.08 17.70 -24.77
N ARG A 78 -20.83 16.95 -23.96
CA ARG A 78 -21.86 16.02 -24.42
C ARG A 78 -23.19 16.30 -23.71
N ARG A 79 -24.19 16.63 -24.52
CA ARG A 79 -25.55 16.78 -23.99
C ARG A 79 -26.11 15.44 -23.50
N ASP A 80 -26.86 15.45 -22.40
CA ASP A 80 -27.43 14.26 -21.77
C ASP A 80 -26.41 13.21 -21.31
N ALA A 81 -25.15 13.61 -21.14
CA ALA A 81 -24.10 12.74 -20.62
C ALA A 81 -24.28 12.44 -19.13
N ILE A 82 -23.93 11.22 -18.74
CA ILE A 82 -23.86 10.79 -17.36
C ILE A 82 -22.41 10.45 -17.03
N VAL A 83 -21.89 11.00 -15.92
CA VAL A 83 -20.59 10.61 -15.38
C VAL A 83 -20.77 10.05 -13.98
N VAL A 84 -20.25 8.86 -13.74
CA VAL A 84 -20.24 8.21 -12.43
C VAL A 84 -18.79 8.09 -11.97
N THR A 85 -18.51 8.54 -10.75
CA THR A 85 -17.20 8.38 -10.14
C THR A 85 -17.29 7.55 -8.88
N THR A 86 -16.26 6.75 -8.62
CA THR A 86 -16.15 5.99 -7.39
C THR A 86 -14.69 5.81 -6.95
N ALA A 87 -14.50 5.41 -5.70
CA ALA A 87 -13.22 5.11 -5.09
C ALA A 87 -13.45 4.16 -3.90
N PRO A 88 -12.43 3.50 -3.33
CA PRO A 88 -12.58 2.55 -2.22
C PRO A 88 -13.30 3.11 -1.00
N THR A 89 -13.17 4.40 -0.74
CA THR A 89 -13.80 5.06 0.41
C THR A 89 -14.51 6.34 0.01
N TRP A 90 -15.57 6.70 0.76
CA TRP A 90 -16.28 7.98 0.56
C TRP A 90 -15.35 9.20 0.70
N HIS A 91 -14.34 9.11 1.56
CA HIS A 91 -13.34 10.17 1.69
C HIS A 91 -12.57 10.38 0.37
N GLN A 92 -12.14 9.30 -0.30
CA GLN A 92 -11.43 9.38 -1.58
C GLN A 92 -12.34 9.89 -2.71
N VAL A 93 -13.61 9.49 -2.75
CA VAL A 93 -14.60 10.12 -3.63
C VAL A 93 -14.65 11.62 -3.40
N GLY A 94 -14.66 12.05 -2.13
CA GLY A 94 -14.63 13.47 -1.76
C GLY A 94 -13.38 14.23 -2.23
N LEU A 95 -12.20 13.55 -2.27
CA LEU A 95 -10.96 14.13 -2.80
C LEU A 95 -11.06 14.43 -4.30
N LEU A 96 -11.54 13.47 -5.10
CA LEU A 96 -11.77 13.67 -6.52
C LEU A 96 -12.76 14.82 -6.76
N TRP A 97 -13.84 14.85 -6.01
CA TRP A 97 -14.83 15.92 -6.13
C TRP A 97 -14.35 17.28 -5.63
N ARG A 98 -13.37 17.34 -4.76
CA ARG A 98 -12.66 18.59 -4.42
C ARG A 98 -11.92 19.13 -5.66
N GLU A 99 -11.20 18.26 -6.39
CA GLU A 99 -10.54 18.61 -7.62
C GLU A 99 -11.52 19.07 -8.70
N VAL A 100 -12.70 18.41 -8.80
CA VAL A 100 -13.77 18.83 -9.72
C VAL A 100 -14.25 20.24 -9.38
N ARG A 101 -14.52 20.52 -8.09
CA ARG A 101 -14.98 21.86 -7.66
C ARG A 101 -13.93 22.94 -7.93
N THR A 102 -12.66 22.65 -7.61
CA THR A 102 -11.55 23.58 -7.90
C THR A 102 -11.50 23.88 -9.40
N ALA A 103 -11.45 22.84 -10.25
CA ALA A 103 -11.39 23.04 -11.68
C ALA A 103 -12.63 23.75 -12.28
N PHE A 104 -13.80 23.51 -11.70
CA PHE A 104 -15.05 24.16 -12.11
C PHE A 104 -15.05 25.68 -11.80
N HIS A 105 -14.57 26.04 -10.61
CA HIS A 105 -14.54 27.46 -10.19
C HIS A 105 -13.40 28.24 -10.80
N ASP A 106 -12.25 27.61 -11.05
CA ASP A 106 -11.06 28.24 -11.61
C ASP A 106 -11.07 28.29 -13.15
N ALA A 107 -12.10 27.73 -13.77
CA ALA A 107 -12.23 27.72 -15.23
C ALA A 107 -12.21 29.14 -15.80
N LYS A 108 -11.57 29.28 -16.98
CA LYS A 108 -11.49 30.57 -17.71
C LYS A 108 -12.86 31.11 -18.14
N PHE A 109 -13.84 30.22 -18.25
CA PHE A 109 -15.19 30.55 -18.66
C PHE A 109 -16.19 30.10 -17.58
N SER A 110 -17.26 30.86 -17.41
CA SER A 110 -18.35 30.50 -16.48
C SER A 110 -19.01 29.20 -16.92
N MET A 111 -18.87 28.17 -16.12
CA MET A 111 -19.50 26.87 -16.37
C MET A 111 -20.97 26.87 -15.98
N LYS A 112 -21.80 26.17 -16.74
CA LYS A 112 -23.20 25.94 -16.42
C LYS A 112 -23.37 24.73 -15.52
N GLY A 113 -24.45 24.69 -14.74
CA GLY A 113 -24.83 23.57 -13.89
C GLY A 113 -24.85 23.93 -12.40
N ASP A 114 -25.56 23.10 -11.65
CA ASP A 114 -25.67 23.23 -10.20
C ASP A 114 -24.65 22.28 -9.55
N LEU A 115 -23.53 22.82 -9.09
CA LEU A 115 -22.43 22.05 -8.47
C LEU A 115 -22.66 21.90 -6.97
N MET A 116 -22.77 20.64 -6.52
CA MET A 116 -22.90 20.24 -5.12
C MET A 116 -21.61 19.59 -4.62
N THR A 117 -21.63 19.01 -3.42
CA THR A 117 -20.45 18.40 -2.81
C THR A 117 -19.85 17.27 -3.68
N THR A 118 -20.71 16.35 -4.18
CA THR A 118 -20.30 15.20 -4.98
C THR A 118 -21.27 14.97 -6.16
N ARG A 119 -21.85 16.06 -6.68
CA ARG A 119 -22.76 16.02 -7.80
C ARG A 119 -22.71 17.33 -8.59
N LEU A 120 -22.81 17.23 -9.92
CA LEU A 120 -22.95 18.33 -10.84
C LEU A 120 -24.19 18.06 -11.69
N ASP A 121 -25.25 18.88 -11.53
CA ASP A 121 -26.49 18.76 -12.27
C ASP A 121 -26.56 19.76 -13.43
N MET A 122 -26.70 19.25 -14.64
CA MET A 122 -26.97 20.02 -15.86
C MET A 122 -28.44 19.89 -16.28
N GLY A 123 -29.12 18.83 -15.84
CA GLY A 123 -30.50 18.51 -16.14
C GLY A 123 -30.91 17.13 -15.65
N PRO A 124 -32.19 16.71 -15.82
CA PRO A 124 -32.70 15.45 -15.27
C PRO A 124 -31.95 14.18 -15.75
N THR A 125 -31.40 14.24 -16.97
CA THR A 125 -30.71 13.12 -17.62
C THR A 125 -29.26 13.48 -17.96
N TRP A 126 -28.76 14.57 -17.43
CA TRP A 126 -27.46 15.15 -17.72
C TRP A 126 -26.77 15.59 -16.44
N TYR A 127 -25.87 14.78 -15.94
CA TYR A 127 -25.22 15.02 -14.64
C TYR A 127 -23.94 14.22 -14.47
N ALA A 128 -23.14 14.63 -13.49
CA ALA A 128 -22.05 13.84 -12.93
C ALA A 128 -22.31 13.58 -11.44
N MET A 129 -21.93 12.40 -10.92
CA MET A 129 -22.12 12.07 -9.50
C MET A 129 -21.05 11.13 -8.98
N GLY A 130 -20.73 11.27 -7.68
CA GLY A 130 -19.91 10.34 -6.91
C GLY A 130 -20.78 9.29 -6.21
N LEU A 131 -20.32 8.03 -6.25
CA LEU A 131 -20.94 6.91 -5.55
C LEU A 131 -19.95 6.29 -4.57
N SER A 132 -20.47 5.82 -3.44
CA SER A 132 -19.70 5.02 -2.49
C SER A 132 -19.74 3.54 -2.90
N THR A 133 -18.67 2.82 -2.63
CA THR A 133 -18.54 1.37 -2.88
C THR A 133 -19.18 0.50 -1.79
N ASP A 134 -19.88 1.09 -0.83
CA ASP A 134 -20.50 0.35 0.28
C ASP A 134 -21.65 -0.58 -0.12
N ARG A 135 -22.23 -0.40 -1.33
CA ARG A 135 -23.30 -1.24 -1.87
C ARG A 135 -23.21 -1.34 -3.39
N GLU A 136 -23.14 -2.56 -3.89
CA GLU A 136 -23.12 -2.88 -5.33
C GLU A 136 -24.38 -2.42 -6.06
N GLU A 137 -25.56 -2.49 -5.39
CA GLU A 137 -26.83 -2.12 -6.01
C GLU A 137 -26.89 -0.65 -6.44
N ARG A 138 -26.09 0.23 -5.81
CA ARG A 138 -26.00 1.65 -6.21
C ARG A 138 -25.40 1.86 -7.59
N PHE A 139 -24.66 0.86 -8.09
CA PHE A 139 -24.06 0.88 -9.42
C PHE A 139 -24.99 0.29 -10.49
N GLN A 140 -26.20 -0.12 -10.16
CA GLN A 140 -27.18 -0.62 -11.11
C GLN A 140 -28.05 0.51 -11.67
N GLY A 141 -28.50 0.38 -12.92
CA GLY A 141 -29.48 1.28 -13.52
C GLY A 141 -28.92 2.50 -14.28
N PHE A 142 -27.61 2.62 -14.45
CA PHE A 142 -27.05 3.64 -15.34
C PHE A 142 -27.00 3.12 -16.78
N HIS A 143 -27.61 3.86 -17.70
CA HIS A 143 -27.60 3.50 -19.11
C HIS A 143 -27.18 4.70 -19.95
N ALA A 144 -26.22 4.48 -20.84
CA ALA A 144 -25.85 5.49 -21.83
C ALA A 144 -27.03 5.79 -22.73
N LYS A 145 -27.34 7.07 -22.94
CA LYS A 145 -28.15 7.54 -24.01
C LYS A 145 -27.30 7.78 -25.25
N GLY A 146 -27.86 7.49 -26.42
CA GLY A 146 -27.12 7.62 -27.67
C GLY A 146 -26.38 6.34 -28.08
N SER A 147 -26.28 6.14 -29.39
CA SER A 147 -25.76 4.90 -29.98
C SER A 147 -24.39 5.03 -30.65
N GLN A 148 -23.81 6.23 -30.67
CA GLN A 148 -22.53 6.48 -31.33
C GLN A 148 -21.50 7.11 -30.37
N PRO A 149 -20.24 6.66 -30.39
CA PRO A 149 -19.14 7.33 -29.69
C PRO A 149 -19.03 8.80 -30.11
N GLY A 150 -18.79 9.69 -29.16
CA GLY A 150 -18.69 11.14 -29.39
C GLY A 150 -20.03 11.86 -29.64
N GLY A 151 -21.15 11.13 -29.82
CA GLY A 151 -22.49 11.71 -29.98
C GLY A 151 -23.10 12.23 -28.67
N PRO A 152 -24.34 12.79 -28.76
CA PRO A 152 -25.09 13.18 -27.57
C PRO A 152 -25.38 11.99 -26.67
N GLY A 153 -25.45 12.23 -25.35
CA GLY A 153 -25.55 11.20 -24.35
C GLY A 153 -24.17 10.62 -23.97
N GLY A 154 -24.15 9.37 -23.62
CA GLY A 154 -22.94 8.67 -23.20
C GLY A 154 -22.84 8.51 -21.68
N LEU A 155 -22.18 7.45 -21.29
CA LEU A 155 -21.87 7.13 -19.89
C LEU A 155 -20.36 7.06 -19.74
N MET A 156 -19.81 7.83 -18.79
CA MET A 156 -18.42 7.70 -18.38
C MET A 156 -18.35 7.23 -16.93
N VAL A 157 -17.49 6.25 -16.69
CA VAL A 157 -17.19 5.77 -15.35
C VAL A 157 -15.71 6.04 -15.04
N ILE A 158 -15.48 6.70 -13.92
CA ILE A 158 -14.12 6.94 -13.39
C ILE A 158 -13.99 6.22 -12.06
N VAL A 159 -13.03 5.29 -11.99
CA VAL A 159 -12.67 4.60 -10.75
C VAL A 159 -11.32 5.11 -10.31
N ASP A 160 -11.30 5.92 -9.25
CA ASP A 160 -10.06 6.38 -8.63
C ASP A 160 -9.62 5.40 -7.56
N GLU A 161 -8.31 5.27 -7.37
CA GLU A 161 -7.68 4.27 -6.50
C GLU A 161 -8.23 2.85 -6.74
N ALA A 162 -8.36 2.48 -8.02
CA ALA A 162 -9.03 1.29 -8.50
C ALA A 162 -8.53 -0.04 -7.90
N SER A 163 -7.29 -0.09 -7.44
CA SER A 163 -6.70 -1.26 -6.75
C SER A 163 -7.42 -1.63 -5.44
N GLY A 164 -8.07 -0.67 -4.81
CA GLY A 164 -8.76 -0.85 -3.53
C GLY A 164 -10.27 -1.05 -3.66
N VAL A 165 -10.83 -0.99 -4.88
CA VAL A 165 -12.26 -1.19 -5.14
C VAL A 165 -12.57 -2.68 -5.23
N ASP A 166 -13.66 -3.12 -4.61
CA ASP A 166 -14.10 -4.51 -4.63
C ASP A 166 -14.48 -4.99 -6.04
N ASP A 167 -14.15 -6.25 -6.36
CA ASP A 167 -14.42 -6.83 -7.67
C ASP A 167 -15.91 -6.90 -8.01
N GLY A 168 -16.79 -7.02 -7.01
CA GLY A 168 -18.26 -6.97 -7.19
C GLY A 168 -18.74 -5.65 -7.80
N ILE A 169 -18.09 -4.52 -7.47
CA ILE A 169 -18.38 -3.22 -8.09
C ILE A 169 -18.04 -3.23 -9.58
N PHE A 170 -16.89 -3.82 -9.96
CA PHE A 170 -16.53 -3.95 -11.38
C PHE A 170 -17.49 -4.88 -12.13
N ASP A 171 -18.01 -5.93 -11.51
CA ASP A 171 -18.99 -6.81 -12.10
C ASP A 171 -20.33 -6.10 -12.30
N ALA A 172 -20.80 -5.31 -11.33
CA ALA A 172 -21.97 -4.47 -11.47
C ALA A 172 -21.82 -3.44 -12.62
N MET A 173 -20.63 -2.84 -12.77
CA MET A 173 -20.30 -1.92 -13.85
C MET A 173 -20.38 -2.57 -15.24
N ARG A 174 -19.93 -3.83 -15.38
CA ARG A 174 -19.99 -4.55 -16.66
C ARG A 174 -21.41 -4.64 -17.22
N GLY A 175 -22.42 -4.68 -16.37
CA GLY A 175 -23.83 -4.79 -16.77
C GLY A 175 -24.34 -3.59 -17.58
N TYR A 176 -23.81 -2.38 -17.37
CA TYR A 176 -24.24 -1.19 -18.11
C TYR A 176 -23.24 -0.67 -19.15
N LEU A 177 -22.04 -1.27 -19.21
CA LEU A 177 -21.05 -0.98 -20.26
C LEU A 177 -21.34 -1.70 -21.58
N THR A 178 -22.60 -1.97 -21.87
CA THR A 178 -23.05 -2.69 -23.09
C THR A 178 -23.28 -1.76 -24.28
N SER A 179 -23.47 -0.47 -24.02
CA SER A 179 -23.65 0.52 -25.07
C SER A 179 -22.33 0.94 -25.71
N PRO A 180 -22.29 1.17 -27.03
CA PRO A 180 -21.08 1.66 -27.70
C PRO A 180 -20.63 3.06 -27.25
N ASN A 181 -21.50 3.85 -26.59
CA ASN A 181 -21.21 5.19 -26.07
C ASN A 181 -20.88 5.15 -24.57
N CYS A 182 -20.09 4.15 -24.15
CA CYS A 182 -19.64 3.97 -22.77
C CYS A 182 -18.12 4.09 -22.66
N TYR A 183 -17.67 4.92 -21.72
CA TYR A 183 -16.26 5.23 -21.46
C TYR A 183 -15.88 4.81 -20.05
N VAL A 184 -14.71 4.21 -19.88
CA VAL A 184 -14.21 3.80 -18.56
C VAL A 184 -12.78 4.24 -18.38
N LEU A 185 -12.52 4.91 -17.27
CA LEU A 185 -11.18 5.27 -16.82
C LEU A 185 -10.92 4.63 -15.45
N LEU A 186 -9.97 3.71 -15.40
CA LEU A 186 -9.45 3.16 -14.15
C LEU A 186 -8.11 3.79 -13.85
N ILE A 187 -7.96 4.42 -12.69
CA ILE A 187 -6.72 5.05 -12.25
C ILE A 187 -6.40 4.63 -10.82
N GLY A 188 -5.13 4.44 -10.51
CA GLY A 188 -4.72 4.08 -9.16
C GLY A 188 -3.26 3.66 -9.06
N ASN A 189 -2.82 3.41 -7.83
CA ASN A 189 -1.56 2.74 -7.57
C ASN A 189 -1.73 1.22 -7.69
N GLY A 190 -0.69 0.51 -8.12
CA GLY A 190 -0.71 -0.94 -8.28
C GLY A 190 -0.53 -1.68 -6.95
N ASN A 191 -1.41 -1.43 -5.96
CA ASN A 191 -1.24 -1.98 -4.61
C ASN A 191 -1.42 -3.51 -4.51
N ARG A 192 -2.11 -4.12 -5.48
CA ARG A 192 -2.41 -5.56 -5.52
C ARG A 192 -2.10 -6.11 -6.90
N ALA A 193 -1.49 -7.30 -6.97
CA ALA A 193 -1.24 -8.04 -8.22
C ALA A 193 -2.37 -9.04 -8.54
N ASP A 194 -3.60 -8.71 -8.14
CA ASP A 194 -4.83 -9.45 -8.38
C ASP A 194 -6.03 -8.50 -8.54
N GLY A 195 -7.21 -9.06 -8.82
CA GLY A 195 -8.45 -8.32 -8.95
C GLY A 195 -8.63 -7.61 -10.29
N ALA A 196 -9.78 -6.97 -10.47
CA ALA A 196 -10.23 -6.41 -11.75
C ALA A 196 -9.29 -5.33 -12.32
N PHE A 197 -8.72 -4.47 -11.46
CA PHE A 197 -7.78 -3.45 -11.91
C PHE A 197 -6.47 -4.06 -12.43
N TYR A 198 -5.90 -5.04 -11.72
CA TYR A 198 -4.73 -5.77 -12.22
C TYR A 198 -5.04 -6.50 -13.52
N GLU A 199 -6.18 -7.19 -13.62
CA GLU A 199 -6.59 -7.91 -14.83
C GLU A 199 -6.77 -6.99 -16.03
N SER A 200 -7.24 -5.75 -15.84
CA SER A 200 -7.34 -4.75 -16.92
C SER A 200 -5.99 -4.44 -17.56
N HIS A 201 -4.89 -4.60 -16.80
CA HIS A 201 -3.52 -4.43 -17.28
C HIS A 201 -2.93 -5.71 -17.89
N GLN A 202 -3.54 -6.89 -17.71
CA GLN A 202 -3.02 -8.15 -18.23
C GLN A 202 -3.73 -8.59 -19.52
N ARG A 203 -5.03 -8.38 -19.58
CA ARG A 203 -5.88 -8.88 -20.67
C ARG A 203 -7.08 -7.98 -20.93
N GLY A 204 -7.79 -8.26 -22.01
CA GLY A 204 -8.99 -7.52 -22.42
C GLY A 204 -8.68 -6.33 -23.34
N ASN A 205 -9.73 -5.60 -23.66
CA ASN A 205 -9.71 -4.47 -24.59
C ASN A 205 -9.47 -3.15 -23.85
N TRP A 206 -8.33 -3.04 -23.15
CA TRP A 206 -7.95 -1.85 -22.42
C TRP A 206 -6.73 -1.21 -23.05
N GLU A 207 -6.79 0.10 -23.23
CA GLU A 207 -5.58 0.90 -23.45
C GLU A 207 -4.89 1.11 -22.10
N ARG A 208 -3.61 0.77 -22.03
CA ARG A 208 -2.88 0.58 -20.77
C ARG A 208 -1.78 1.61 -20.62
N PHE A 209 -1.76 2.28 -19.49
CA PHE A 209 -0.72 3.22 -19.13
C PHE A 209 -0.04 2.80 -17.83
N GLN A 210 1.27 2.89 -17.85
CA GLN A 210 2.10 2.83 -16.67
C GLN A 210 2.80 4.18 -16.52
N ILE A 211 2.76 4.76 -15.33
CA ILE A 211 3.34 6.06 -15.03
C ILE A 211 4.33 5.91 -13.88
N SER A 212 5.61 5.98 -14.17
CA SER A 212 6.68 6.03 -13.19
C SER A 212 6.88 7.47 -12.68
N ALA A 213 7.43 7.64 -11.47
CA ALA A 213 7.86 8.93 -10.95
C ALA A 213 8.95 9.57 -11.84
N HIS A 214 9.73 8.74 -12.55
CA HIS A 214 10.73 9.22 -13.51
C HIS A 214 10.11 9.83 -14.78
N ASP A 215 8.87 9.48 -15.14
CA ASP A 215 8.13 10.04 -16.27
C ASP A 215 7.50 11.39 -15.93
N VAL A 216 7.29 11.66 -14.63
CA VAL A 216 6.60 12.87 -14.16
C VAL A 216 7.55 14.07 -14.18
N PRO A 217 7.09 15.26 -14.66
CA PRO A 217 7.89 16.48 -14.62
C PRO A 217 8.44 16.77 -13.22
N SER A 218 9.69 17.27 -13.15
CA SER A 218 10.39 17.53 -11.88
C SER A 218 9.73 18.60 -11.01
N GLU A 219 8.91 19.44 -11.61
CA GLU A 219 8.10 20.46 -10.94
C GLU A 219 6.92 19.84 -10.17
N ILE A 220 6.54 18.60 -10.49
CA ILE A 220 5.46 17.84 -9.84
C ILE A 220 6.05 16.84 -8.85
N ILE A 221 7.06 16.06 -9.26
CA ILE A 221 7.78 15.11 -8.40
C ILE A 221 9.28 15.42 -8.48
N SER A 222 9.87 15.89 -7.38
CA SER A 222 11.30 16.22 -7.33
C SER A 222 12.17 14.95 -7.48
N ARG A 223 13.34 15.11 -8.09
CA ARG A 223 14.30 14.01 -8.22
C ARG A 223 14.85 13.58 -6.86
N ASP A 224 15.05 14.53 -5.94
CA ASP A 224 15.48 14.25 -4.57
C ASP A 224 14.49 13.32 -3.84
N TRP A 225 13.17 13.52 -4.03
CA TRP A 225 12.17 12.63 -3.46
C TRP A 225 12.28 11.20 -4.02
N ILE A 226 12.57 11.05 -5.32
CA ILE A 226 12.77 9.73 -5.93
C ILE A 226 13.98 9.03 -5.31
N GLU A 227 15.12 9.69 -5.22
CA GLU A 227 16.34 9.17 -4.62
C GLU A 227 16.15 8.80 -3.15
N GLU A 228 15.42 9.63 -2.40
CA GLU A 228 15.03 9.35 -1.03
C GLU A 228 14.20 8.07 -0.91
N GLN A 229 13.19 7.89 -1.78
CA GLN A 229 12.36 6.69 -1.80
C GLN A 229 13.16 5.43 -2.19
N GLU A 230 14.07 5.54 -3.16
CA GLU A 230 14.93 4.45 -3.60
C GLU A 230 15.91 4.03 -2.49
N THR A 231 16.51 4.99 -1.82
CA THR A 231 17.39 4.75 -0.67
C THR A 231 16.62 4.12 0.48
N TYR A 232 15.42 4.61 0.74
CA TYR A 232 14.62 4.21 1.89
C TYR A 232 13.98 2.82 1.74
N TYR A 233 13.37 2.54 0.59
CA TYR A 233 12.68 1.26 0.36
C TYR A 233 13.59 0.19 -0.25
N GLY A 234 14.66 0.59 -0.92
CA GLY A 234 15.43 -0.25 -1.83
C GLY A 234 14.71 -0.44 -3.17
N THR A 235 15.49 -0.47 -4.25
CA THR A 235 14.98 -0.51 -5.64
C THR A 235 14.19 -1.77 -6.00
N ASP A 236 14.36 -2.86 -5.24
CA ASP A 236 13.67 -4.15 -5.43
C ASP A 236 12.44 -4.32 -4.51
N SER A 237 12.08 -3.30 -3.73
CA SER A 237 10.96 -3.38 -2.81
C SER A 237 9.61 -3.20 -3.51
N PRO A 238 8.53 -3.82 -2.98
CA PRO A 238 7.17 -3.57 -3.49
C PRO A 238 6.76 -2.11 -3.45
N GLN A 239 7.23 -1.37 -2.45
CA GLN A 239 6.98 0.04 -2.30
C GLN A 239 7.59 0.83 -3.45
N HIS A 240 8.83 0.51 -3.80
CA HIS A 240 9.48 1.12 -4.97
C HIS A 240 8.72 0.78 -6.25
N TYR A 241 8.30 -0.51 -6.43
CA TYR A 241 7.48 -0.89 -7.58
C TYR A 241 6.19 -0.09 -7.68
N VAL A 242 5.47 0.04 -6.57
CA VAL A 242 4.17 0.72 -6.54
C VAL A 242 4.31 2.24 -6.54
N ARG A 243 5.14 2.78 -5.63
CA ARG A 243 5.16 4.22 -5.34
C ARG A 243 6.06 5.02 -6.27
N VAL A 244 7.14 4.41 -6.77
CA VAL A 244 8.10 5.04 -7.65
C VAL A 244 7.93 4.59 -9.10
N LEU A 245 7.95 3.28 -9.35
CA LEU A 245 7.86 2.77 -10.72
C LEU A 245 6.43 2.75 -11.28
N GLY A 246 5.40 2.96 -10.43
CA GLY A 246 4.02 2.89 -10.86
C GLY A 246 3.67 1.54 -11.48
N LYS A 247 4.13 0.46 -10.88
CA LYS A 247 3.93 -0.92 -11.33
C LYS A 247 3.12 -1.70 -10.32
N PHE A 248 2.46 -2.74 -10.79
CA PHE A 248 1.99 -3.78 -9.89
C PHE A 248 3.17 -4.57 -9.34
N PRO A 249 3.10 -5.00 -8.09
CA PRO A 249 4.11 -5.87 -7.53
C PRO A 249 4.17 -7.19 -8.31
N PRO A 250 5.33 -7.83 -8.45
CA PRO A 250 5.45 -9.13 -9.12
C PRO A 250 4.51 -10.16 -8.48
N LYS A 251 3.78 -10.95 -9.30
CA LYS A 251 3.00 -12.10 -8.78
C LYS A 251 3.96 -13.12 -8.19
N GLY A 252 3.74 -13.50 -6.93
CA GLY A 252 4.59 -14.48 -6.25
C GLY A 252 6.02 -13.98 -6.08
N GLY A 253 6.27 -12.70 -6.26
CA GLY A 253 7.46 -12.05 -5.79
C GLY A 253 7.47 -12.27 -4.29
N ASP A 254 8.32 -13.18 -3.83
CA ASP A 254 8.57 -13.39 -2.44
C ASP A 254 9.03 -12.05 -1.90
N TYR A 255 8.14 -11.35 -1.23
CA TYR A 255 8.49 -10.17 -0.44
C TYR A 255 9.28 -10.67 0.77
N GLN A 256 10.39 -11.30 0.46
CA GLN A 256 11.28 -11.88 1.41
C GLN A 256 11.76 -10.75 2.32
N LEU A 257 11.45 -10.88 3.58
CA LEU A 257 11.78 -9.84 4.55
C LEU A 257 13.28 -9.60 4.58
N VAL A 258 14.05 -10.68 4.63
CA VAL A 258 15.51 -10.64 4.68
C VAL A 258 16.08 -11.56 3.59
N PRO A 259 16.35 -11.03 2.39
CA PRO A 259 16.97 -11.81 1.33
C PRO A 259 18.42 -12.14 1.65
N GLU A 260 18.95 -13.22 1.05
CA GLU A 260 20.29 -13.72 1.36
C GLU A 260 21.40 -12.72 1.07
N TRP A 261 21.27 -11.92 0.01
CA TRP A 261 22.26 -10.88 -0.32
C TRP A 261 22.42 -9.84 0.82
N LEU A 262 21.31 -9.50 1.50
CA LEU A 262 21.31 -8.57 2.63
C LEU A 262 22.08 -9.15 3.83
N LEU A 263 21.92 -10.44 4.06
CA LEU A 263 22.67 -11.16 5.10
C LEU A 263 24.16 -11.26 4.76
N GLU A 264 24.50 -11.47 3.50
CA GLU A 264 25.90 -11.46 3.04
C GLU A 264 26.55 -10.10 3.23
N GLU A 265 25.87 -8.99 2.92
CA GLU A 265 26.38 -7.64 3.16
C GLU A 265 26.54 -7.32 4.65
N ALA A 266 25.57 -7.75 5.46
CA ALA A 266 25.60 -7.53 6.89
C ALA A 266 26.59 -8.45 7.64
N ALA A 267 27.03 -9.56 7.01
CA ALA A 267 27.94 -10.50 7.64
C ALA A 267 29.35 -9.92 7.75
N GLY A 268 29.97 -10.09 8.90
CA GLY A 268 31.38 -9.71 9.10
C GLY A 268 31.60 -8.41 9.86
N LYS A 269 30.56 -7.74 10.32
CA LYS A 269 30.70 -6.66 11.32
C LYS A 269 30.96 -7.27 12.69
N ALA A 270 31.98 -6.81 13.37
CA ALA A 270 32.18 -7.08 14.79
C ALA A 270 31.52 -5.97 15.62
N PRO A 271 31.02 -6.25 16.83
CA PRO A 271 30.52 -5.20 17.71
C PRO A 271 31.67 -4.21 18.01
N GLU A 272 31.39 -2.93 17.90
CA GLU A 272 32.41 -1.88 18.12
C GLU A 272 32.82 -1.77 19.60
N GLU A 273 31.94 -2.11 20.52
CA GLU A 273 32.18 -2.23 21.97
C GLU A 273 31.11 -3.16 22.58
N GLU A 274 31.41 -3.81 23.71
CA GLU A 274 30.46 -4.64 24.48
C GLU A 274 29.37 -3.77 25.16
N LYS A 275 28.50 -3.16 24.40
CA LYS A 275 27.39 -2.35 24.90
C LYS A 275 26.09 -3.15 24.89
N GLY A 276 25.71 -3.63 26.05
CA GLY A 276 24.37 -4.11 26.29
C GLY A 276 23.95 -5.37 25.53
N ARG A 277 24.30 -6.55 26.10
CA ARG A 277 23.80 -7.82 25.56
C ARG A 277 22.31 -8.00 25.78
N HIS A 278 21.66 -8.57 24.79
CA HIS A 278 20.25 -8.95 24.79
C HIS A 278 20.12 -10.44 24.52
N LEU A 279 19.18 -11.08 25.23
CA LEU A 279 18.81 -12.48 25.02
C LEU A 279 17.36 -12.52 24.55
N GLY A 280 17.13 -13.09 23.36
CA GLY A 280 15.80 -13.41 22.86
C GLY A 280 15.53 -14.91 23.03
N LEU A 281 14.36 -15.23 23.55
CA LEU A 281 13.93 -16.60 23.86
C LEU A 281 12.59 -16.91 23.20
N ASP A 282 12.61 -17.79 22.21
CA ASP A 282 11.39 -18.38 21.62
C ASP A 282 11.17 -19.76 22.24
N VAL A 283 10.06 -19.90 22.98
CA VAL A 283 9.76 -21.11 23.80
C VAL A 283 8.88 -22.06 22.99
N ALA A 284 9.40 -23.24 22.69
CA ALA A 284 8.65 -24.27 21.99
C ALA A 284 7.50 -24.84 22.82
N ARG A 285 6.43 -25.24 22.12
CA ARG A 285 5.43 -26.14 22.65
C ARG A 285 6.00 -27.57 22.71
N SER A 286 5.49 -28.41 23.65
CA SER A 286 5.85 -29.83 23.72
C SER A 286 5.70 -30.52 22.36
N GLY A 287 6.71 -31.31 21.94
CA GLY A 287 6.72 -32.04 20.67
C GLY A 287 8.01 -31.93 19.88
N GLU A 288 7.91 -31.74 18.56
CA GLU A 288 9.07 -31.70 17.67
C GLU A 288 9.79 -30.34 17.64
N ASP A 289 9.15 -29.26 18.09
CA ASP A 289 9.70 -27.91 18.09
C ASP A 289 10.80 -27.74 19.15
N MET A 290 11.73 -26.83 18.90
CA MET A 290 12.89 -26.56 19.77
C MET A 290 12.78 -25.16 20.36
N THR A 291 13.04 -25.04 21.67
CA THR A 291 13.30 -23.73 22.27
C THR A 291 14.60 -23.17 21.73
N VAL A 292 14.59 -21.93 21.32
CA VAL A 292 15.74 -21.22 20.76
C VAL A 292 16.07 -20.00 21.60
N ALA A 293 17.34 -19.85 21.94
CA ALA A 293 17.89 -18.67 22.59
C ALA A 293 18.95 -18.02 21.66
N VAL A 294 18.84 -16.72 21.45
CA VAL A 294 19.81 -15.93 20.70
C VAL A 294 20.35 -14.83 21.61
N ILE A 295 21.67 -14.68 21.64
CA ILE A 295 22.31 -13.55 22.34
C ILE A 295 22.91 -12.62 21.27
N THR A 296 22.61 -11.33 21.42
CA THR A 296 23.17 -10.28 20.59
C THR A 296 23.89 -9.23 21.45
N SER A 297 24.96 -8.63 20.93
CA SER A 297 25.57 -7.42 21.45
C SER A 297 25.47 -6.34 20.38
N ASP A 298 24.79 -5.23 20.68
CA ASP A 298 24.54 -4.12 19.74
C ASP A 298 24.03 -4.55 18.35
N GLY A 299 23.14 -5.54 18.30
CA GLY A 299 22.58 -6.07 17.06
C GLY A 299 23.45 -7.10 16.33
N VAL A 300 24.63 -7.42 16.85
CA VAL A 300 25.50 -8.49 16.34
C VAL A 300 25.21 -9.78 17.08
N VAL A 301 24.95 -10.87 16.36
CA VAL A 301 24.69 -12.18 16.95
C VAL A 301 26.00 -12.80 17.46
N GLU A 302 26.04 -13.07 18.78
CA GLU A 302 27.19 -13.72 19.44
C GLU A 302 26.95 -15.20 19.69
N LEU A 303 25.69 -15.59 19.97
CA LEU A 303 25.34 -16.97 20.30
C LEU A 303 23.95 -17.34 19.81
N VAL A 304 23.81 -18.57 19.31
CA VAL A 304 22.54 -19.24 19.08
C VAL A 304 22.60 -20.59 19.79
N LYS A 305 21.67 -20.83 20.71
CA LYS A 305 21.52 -22.12 21.40
C LYS A 305 20.10 -22.66 21.22
N THR A 306 20.00 -23.98 21.10
CA THR A 306 18.73 -24.70 20.98
C THR A 306 18.69 -25.87 21.96
N TRP A 307 17.50 -26.12 22.51
CA TRP A 307 17.26 -27.31 23.33
C TRP A 307 15.80 -27.74 23.25
N ARG A 308 15.54 -28.99 23.69
CA ARG A 308 14.21 -29.48 23.88
C ARG A 308 13.97 -29.65 25.39
N SER A 309 12.82 -29.24 25.86
CA SER A 309 12.36 -29.50 27.22
C SER A 309 10.87 -29.41 27.25
N ASP A 310 10.25 -30.42 27.83
CA ASP A 310 8.79 -30.43 28.13
C ASP A 310 8.49 -29.70 29.45
N ASP A 311 9.55 -29.32 30.20
CA ASP A 311 9.44 -28.61 31.46
C ASP A 311 9.82 -27.11 31.28
N LEU A 312 8.84 -26.27 31.54
CA LEU A 312 9.03 -24.80 31.48
C LEU A 312 9.95 -24.33 32.62
N MET A 313 10.01 -25.03 33.74
CA MET A 313 10.92 -24.71 34.83
C MET A 313 12.38 -24.96 34.43
N ASP A 314 12.65 -26.06 33.73
CA ASP A 314 13.96 -26.35 33.18
C ASP A 314 14.35 -25.30 32.12
N THR A 315 13.40 -24.96 31.23
CA THR A 315 13.61 -23.92 30.24
C THR A 315 13.94 -22.57 30.87
N ALA A 316 13.20 -22.12 31.88
CA ALA A 316 13.49 -20.90 32.61
C ALA A 316 14.86 -20.91 33.27
N LYS A 317 15.20 -22.04 33.94
CA LYS A 317 16.51 -22.22 34.58
C LYS A 317 17.67 -22.13 33.59
N ARG A 318 17.56 -22.78 32.42
CA ARG A 318 18.58 -22.73 31.37
C ARG A 318 18.74 -21.32 30.81
N ALA A 319 17.64 -20.62 30.58
CA ALA A 319 17.68 -19.23 30.08
C ALA A 319 18.33 -18.27 31.12
N MET A 320 17.97 -18.40 32.41
CA MET A 320 18.60 -17.61 33.48
C MET A 320 20.10 -17.92 33.62
N GLN A 321 20.48 -19.20 33.52
CA GLN A 321 21.88 -19.60 33.56
C GLN A 321 22.65 -19.04 32.37
N LEU A 322 22.08 -19.11 31.17
CA LEU A 322 22.69 -18.55 29.95
C LEU A 322 22.86 -17.04 30.06
N ALA A 323 21.83 -16.33 30.56
CA ALA A 323 21.92 -14.90 30.80
C ALA A 323 23.03 -14.53 31.77
N LYS A 324 23.20 -15.31 32.85
CA LYS A 324 24.30 -15.12 33.82
C LYS A 324 25.66 -15.39 33.20
N GLU A 325 25.82 -16.48 32.43
CA GLU A 325 27.11 -16.84 31.78
C GLU A 325 27.54 -15.77 30.78
N TRP A 326 26.62 -15.10 30.13
CA TRP A 326 26.88 -14.11 29.11
C TRP A 326 26.70 -12.65 29.59
N ASN A 327 26.55 -12.43 30.89
CA ASN A 327 26.36 -11.12 31.52
C ASN A 327 25.21 -10.32 30.87
N VAL A 328 24.08 -10.98 30.56
CA VAL A 328 22.87 -10.32 30.11
C VAL A 328 22.09 -9.84 31.33
N GLU A 329 21.79 -8.54 31.38
CA GLU A 329 20.93 -7.99 32.43
C GLU A 329 19.52 -8.53 32.30
N GLY A 330 18.84 -8.85 33.39
CA GLY A 330 17.50 -9.44 33.37
C GLY A 330 16.49 -8.65 32.51
N LYS A 331 16.50 -7.30 32.61
CA LYS A 331 15.65 -6.42 31.77
C LYS A 331 15.89 -6.56 30.26
N ASN A 332 17.01 -7.16 29.85
CA ASN A 332 17.40 -7.41 28.46
C ASN A 332 17.17 -8.87 28.05
N ILE A 333 16.41 -9.65 28.85
CA ILE A 333 15.92 -10.97 28.49
C ILE A 333 14.51 -10.79 27.90
N HIS A 334 14.33 -11.09 26.62
CA HIS A 334 13.09 -10.91 25.89
C HIS A 334 12.47 -12.27 25.59
N VAL A 335 11.24 -12.50 26.03
CA VAL A 335 10.56 -13.80 25.92
C VAL A 335 9.27 -13.62 25.13
N ASP A 336 9.06 -14.42 24.08
CA ASP A 336 7.77 -14.49 23.39
C ASP A 336 6.71 -15.06 24.33
N VAL A 337 5.66 -14.28 24.58
CA VAL A 337 4.55 -14.71 25.45
C VAL A 337 3.37 -15.30 24.69
N ASP A 338 3.42 -15.35 23.35
CA ASP A 338 2.44 -16.00 22.52
C ASP A 338 2.52 -17.54 22.68
N GLY A 339 1.92 -18.07 23.72
CA GLY A 339 1.89 -19.50 24.03
C GLY A 339 2.53 -19.84 25.38
N LEU A 340 3.52 -20.74 25.40
CA LEU A 340 4.13 -21.25 26.64
C LEU A 340 5.11 -20.31 27.34
N GLY A 341 5.62 -19.31 26.63
CA GLY A 341 6.60 -18.38 27.18
C GLY A 341 6.10 -17.57 28.38
N ALA A 342 4.78 -17.38 28.51
CA ALA A 342 4.19 -16.76 29.71
C ALA A 342 4.58 -17.48 31.00
N GLY A 343 4.58 -18.81 30.98
CA GLY A 343 5.00 -19.63 32.17
C GLY A 343 6.49 -19.50 32.48
N VAL A 344 7.34 -19.30 31.46
CA VAL A 344 8.79 -19.01 31.64
C VAL A 344 8.99 -17.62 32.26
N VAL A 345 8.24 -16.62 31.81
CA VAL A 345 8.24 -15.27 32.38
C VAL A 345 7.81 -15.29 33.86
N ASP A 346 6.74 -16.00 34.22
CA ASP A 346 6.29 -16.10 35.59
C ASP A 346 7.34 -16.75 36.46
N ARG A 347 7.99 -17.81 35.97
CA ARG A 347 9.07 -18.48 36.72
C ARG A 347 10.29 -17.60 36.92
N MET A 348 10.66 -16.78 35.93
CA MET A 348 11.76 -15.82 36.06
C MET A 348 11.43 -14.74 37.10
N ARG A 349 10.19 -14.27 37.12
CA ARG A 349 9.72 -13.30 38.13
C ARG A 349 9.75 -13.89 39.53
N GLU A 350 9.33 -15.14 39.73
CA GLU A 350 9.44 -15.84 41.01
C GLU A 350 10.89 -15.98 41.49
N ALA A 351 11.84 -16.02 40.58
CA ALA A 351 13.29 -16.07 40.87
C ALA A 351 13.94 -14.69 40.99
N ASP A 352 13.14 -13.61 41.07
CA ASP A 352 13.59 -12.21 41.09
C ASP A 352 14.49 -11.82 39.89
N VAL A 353 14.33 -12.47 38.74
CA VAL A 353 14.98 -12.14 37.50
C VAL A 353 13.98 -11.37 36.62
N PRO A 354 14.10 -10.04 36.51
CA PRO A 354 13.23 -9.27 35.62
C PRO A 354 13.47 -9.68 34.17
N CYS A 355 12.41 -9.83 33.40
CA CYS A 355 12.47 -10.08 31.97
C CYS A 355 11.40 -9.26 31.23
N ASP A 356 11.57 -9.08 29.94
CA ASP A 356 10.70 -8.32 29.06
C ASP A 356 9.77 -9.30 28.31
N PRO A 357 8.48 -9.39 28.66
CA PRO A 357 7.52 -10.20 27.93
C PRO A 357 7.15 -9.49 26.61
N VAL A 358 7.33 -10.18 25.49
CA VAL A 358 7.03 -9.66 24.16
C VAL A 358 5.82 -10.38 23.59
N ASP A 359 4.75 -9.65 23.37
CA ASP A 359 3.54 -10.12 22.68
C ASP A 359 3.63 -9.72 21.19
N PHE A 360 3.91 -10.67 20.30
CA PHE A 360 3.99 -10.46 18.87
C PHE A 360 2.65 -10.04 18.24
N GLY A 361 1.52 -10.50 18.84
CA GLY A 361 0.17 -10.12 18.42
C GLY A 361 -0.23 -8.71 18.86
N GLY A 362 0.47 -8.14 19.83
CA GLY A 362 0.19 -6.84 20.43
C GLY A 362 0.34 -5.66 19.48
N LYS A 363 -0.03 -4.48 19.97
CA LYS A 363 0.13 -3.24 19.21
C LYS A 363 1.61 -2.88 19.01
N PRO A 364 1.97 -2.21 17.91
CA PRO A 364 3.30 -1.62 17.76
C PRO A 364 3.65 -0.73 18.95
N ALA A 365 4.90 -0.79 19.43
CA ALA A 365 5.34 -0.04 20.59
C ALA A 365 5.80 1.39 20.25
N GLY A 366 6.14 1.66 18.99
CA GLY A 366 6.65 2.94 18.50
C GLY A 366 5.62 3.74 17.70
N ASP A 367 5.76 5.07 17.71
CA ASP A 367 5.18 5.93 16.69
C ASP A 367 6.20 5.98 15.53
N TRP A 368 5.87 5.26 14.45
CA TRP A 368 6.75 5.09 13.29
C TRP A 368 6.55 6.13 12.20
N ASN A 369 5.61 7.06 12.38
CA ASN A 369 5.31 8.11 11.40
C ASN A 369 6.53 8.99 11.08
N TRP A 370 7.45 9.14 12.04
CA TRP A 370 8.69 9.90 11.87
C TRP A 370 9.82 9.12 11.15
N LEU A 371 9.81 7.79 11.27
CA LEU A 371 10.86 6.94 10.70
C LEU A 371 10.75 6.83 9.18
N ILE A 372 9.56 7.02 8.68
CA ILE A 372 9.18 6.57 7.35
C ILE A 372 8.87 7.74 6.43
N GLY A 373 8.72 8.98 6.96
CA GLY A 373 8.36 10.16 6.15
C GLY A 373 7.12 9.93 5.27
N THR A 374 6.40 8.82 5.50
CA THR A 374 5.33 8.29 4.68
C THR A 374 4.25 7.68 5.57
N ASP A 375 3.05 7.55 5.03
CA ASP A 375 1.87 6.94 5.66
C ASP A 375 1.98 5.42 5.90
N MET A 376 3.18 4.84 6.12
CA MET A 376 3.32 3.42 6.38
C MET A 376 2.71 3.07 7.72
N LYS A 377 1.73 2.20 7.69
CA LYS A 377 1.04 1.69 8.87
C LYS A 377 1.56 0.29 9.19
N ILE A 378 1.95 0.05 10.42
CA ILE A 378 2.38 -1.27 10.90
C ILE A 378 1.24 -1.92 11.64
N LEU A 379 0.92 -3.17 11.30
CA LEU A 379 -0.27 -3.87 11.81
C LEU A 379 -0.14 -4.25 13.30
N ASN A 380 0.97 -4.85 13.67
CA ASN A 380 1.19 -5.38 15.01
C ASN A 380 2.68 -5.38 15.41
N ARG A 381 2.97 -5.79 16.64
CA ARG A 381 4.31 -5.85 17.22
C ARG A 381 5.24 -6.77 16.42
N ARG A 382 4.74 -7.88 15.90
CA ARG A 382 5.52 -8.81 15.07
C ARG A 382 6.01 -8.10 13.82
N ALA A 383 5.14 -7.42 13.11
CA ALA A 383 5.51 -6.68 11.89
C ALA A 383 6.51 -5.56 12.19
N GLU A 384 6.36 -4.88 13.32
CA GLU A 384 7.29 -3.84 13.78
C GLU A 384 8.70 -4.38 14.00
N ILE A 385 8.85 -5.43 14.80
CA ILE A 385 10.16 -5.99 15.15
C ILE A 385 10.86 -6.58 13.92
N HIS A 386 10.10 -7.25 13.06
CA HIS A 386 10.61 -7.79 11.80
C HIS A 386 11.12 -6.68 10.88
N TRP A 387 10.39 -5.58 10.78
CA TRP A 387 10.81 -4.44 9.97
C TRP A 387 12.05 -3.74 10.54
N ILE A 388 12.14 -3.61 11.86
CA ILE A 388 13.35 -3.13 12.54
C ILE A 388 14.56 -4.00 12.18
N GLY A 389 14.40 -5.32 12.23
CA GLY A 389 15.46 -6.26 11.85
C GLY A 389 15.98 -6.04 10.43
N ARG A 390 15.04 -5.91 9.47
CA ARG A 390 15.38 -5.61 8.07
C ARG A 390 16.14 -4.30 7.94
N MET A 391 15.64 -3.22 8.53
CA MET A 391 16.24 -1.89 8.43
C MET A 391 17.62 -1.82 9.10
N GLY A 392 17.80 -2.47 10.24
CA GLY A 392 19.10 -2.53 10.91
C GLY A 392 20.16 -3.31 10.10
N LEU A 393 19.75 -4.36 9.38
CA LEU A 393 20.64 -5.07 8.45
C LEU A 393 20.99 -4.18 7.24
N LEU A 394 20.00 -3.53 6.61
CA LEU A 394 20.20 -2.61 5.48
C LEU A 394 21.16 -1.47 5.82
N ASN A 395 21.00 -0.86 6.99
CA ASN A 395 21.83 0.24 7.45
C ASN A 395 23.18 -0.24 8.03
N GLY A 396 23.43 -1.56 7.96
CA GLY A 396 24.64 -2.16 8.45
C GLY A 396 24.86 -2.05 9.95
N GLN A 397 23.81 -1.87 10.73
CA GLN A 397 23.83 -1.76 12.19
C GLN A 397 23.72 -3.12 12.86
N PHE A 398 23.11 -4.08 12.20
CA PHE A 398 23.00 -5.46 12.67
C PHE A 398 23.87 -6.37 11.82
N SER A 399 24.38 -7.43 12.45
CA SER A 399 25.19 -8.45 11.78
C SER A 399 24.88 -9.84 12.32
N ILE A 400 24.86 -10.79 11.40
CA ILE A 400 24.66 -12.20 11.71
C ILE A 400 25.81 -12.98 11.07
N PRO A 401 26.72 -13.58 11.85
CA PRO A 401 27.86 -14.33 11.32
C PRO A 401 27.44 -15.46 10.37
N ARG A 402 28.29 -15.72 9.37
CA ARG A 402 28.07 -16.79 8.36
C ARG A 402 27.93 -18.18 8.97
N ASP A 403 28.45 -18.40 10.17
CA ASP A 403 28.34 -19.67 10.92
C ASP A 403 26.88 -20.06 11.16
N TYR A 404 25.96 -19.09 11.20
CA TYR A 404 24.52 -19.30 11.37
C TYR A 404 23.72 -19.36 10.05
N ARG A 405 24.42 -19.52 8.88
CA ARG A 405 23.76 -19.57 7.55
C ARG A 405 22.74 -20.69 7.41
N LYS A 406 23.06 -21.88 7.96
CA LYS A 406 22.17 -23.05 7.88
C LYS A 406 20.97 -23.02 8.84
N THR A 407 20.99 -22.13 9.80
CA THR A 407 19.96 -21.98 10.85
C THR A 407 19.26 -20.62 10.75
N LEU A 408 19.81 -19.58 11.37
CA LEU A 408 19.22 -18.26 11.47
C LEU A 408 19.00 -17.58 10.11
N TRP A 409 20.03 -17.55 9.23
CA TRP A 409 19.89 -16.94 7.90
C TRP A 409 18.77 -17.60 7.09
N ARG A 410 18.80 -18.94 7.07
CA ARG A 410 17.81 -19.72 6.34
C ARG A 410 16.39 -19.38 6.80
N GLN A 411 16.15 -19.28 8.10
CA GLN A 411 14.82 -19.00 8.64
C GLN A 411 14.40 -17.53 8.48
N LEU A 412 15.34 -16.57 8.55
CA LEU A 412 15.05 -15.18 8.21
C LEU A 412 14.58 -15.02 6.76
N GLY A 413 15.14 -15.82 5.86
CA GLY A 413 14.71 -15.89 4.48
C GLY A 413 13.34 -16.53 4.25
N TRP A 414 12.74 -17.18 5.24
CA TRP A 414 11.42 -17.79 5.10
C TRP A 414 10.27 -16.81 5.21
N THR A 415 10.46 -15.72 5.97
CA THR A 415 9.39 -14.77 6.26
C THR A 415 9.21 -13.79 5.12
N ASN A 416 8.01 -13.76 4.57
CA ASN A 416 7.57 -12.74 3.64
C ASN A 416 6.76 -11.68 4.37
N TYR A 417 6.72 -10.47 3.80
CA TYR A 417 5.85 -9.42 4.27
C TYR A 417 4.85 -9.03 3.19
N GLU A 418 3.70 -8.53 3.60
CA GLU A 418 2.63 -8.10 2.71
C GLU A 418 1.91 -6.89 3.30
N TYR A 419 1.11 -6.21 2.49
CA TYR A 419 0.23 -5.14 2.96
C TYR A 419 -1.21 -5.63 2.92
N ASN A 420 -1.96 -5.38 4.00
CA ASN A 420 -3.38 -5.66 3.99
C ASN A 420 -4.15 -4.61 3.16
N GLU A 421 -5.45 -4.83 2.96
CA GLU A 421 -6.35 -3.96 2.19
C GLU A 421 -6.37 -2.50 2.68
N LYS A 422 -6.06 -2.26 3.95
CA LYS A 422 -5.98 -0.94 4.58
C LYS A 422 -4.58 -0.32 4.51
N GLY A 423 -3.64 -0.95 3.80
CA GLY A 423 -2.26 -0.50 3.65
C GLY A 423 -1.37 -0.73 4.87
N TYR A 424 -1.77 -1.60 5.82
CA TYR A 424 -0.91 -1.96 6.95
C TYR A 424 0.10 -3.03 6.53
N LEU A 425 1.37 -2.79 6.85
CA LEU A 425 2.44 -3.80 6.77
C LEU A 425 2.15 -4.93 7.75
N LYS A 426 2.16 -6.16 7.26
CA LYS A 426 2.04 -7.38 8.08
C LYS A 426 3.03 -8.43 7.60
N MET A 427 3.40 -9.34 8.51
CA MET A 427 4.20 -10.50 8.18
C MET A 427 3.30 -11.67 7.78
N GLU A 428 3.82 -12.52 6.92
CA GLU A 428 3.23 -13.81 6.62
C GLU A 428 2.97 -14.60 7.90
N SER A 429 1.85 -15.35 7.96
CA SER A 429 1.52 -16.14 9.15
C SER A 429 2.48 -17.32 9.34
N LYS A 430 2.76 -17.70 10.59
CA LYS A 430 3.59 -18.88 10.90
C LYS A 430 3.04 -20.16 10.25
N ASP A 431 1.71 -20.28 10.10
CA ASP A 431 1.09 -21.44 9.44
C ASP A 431 1.41 -21.53 7.94
N LYS A 432 1.43 -20.39 7.23
CA LYS A 432 1.86 -20.35 5.83
C LYS A 432 3.34 -20.72 5.70
N ILE A 433 4.19 -20.23 6.60
CA ILE A 433 5.62 -20.56 6.64
C ILE A 433 5.80 -22.05 6.89
N ARG A 434 5.11 -22.62 7.86
CA ARG A 434 5.11 -24.08 8.17
C ARG A 434 4.67 -24.91 6.97
N ALA A 435 3.64 -24.48 6.28
CA ALA A 435 3.15 -25.19 5.08
C ALA A 435 4.19 -25.20 3.94
N ARG A 436 5.00 -24.14 3.79
CA ARG A 436 6.05 -24.08 2.75
C ARG A 436 7.34 -24.80 3.12
N PHE A 437 7.77 -24.73 4.38
CA PHE A 437 9.10 -25.15 4.81
C PHE A 437 9.11 -26.31 5.79
N GLY A 438 7.95 -26.77 6.24
CA GLY A 438 7.80 -27.88 7.18
C GLY A 438 8.21 -27.60 8.62
N GLY A 439 8.43 -26.33 8.98
CA GLY A 439 8.84 -25.92 10.33
C GLY A 439 8.52 -24.46 10.64
N SER A 440 8.68 -24.08 11.91
CA SER A 440 8.52 -22.72 12.41
C SER A 440 9.85 -21.94 12.30
N PRO A 441 9.84 -20.61 12.13
CA PRO A 441 11.05 -19.79 12.03
C PRO A 441 11.63 -19.43 13.42
N ASP A 442 11.72 -20.40 14.34
CA ASP A 442 12.03 -20.18 15.76
C ASP A 442 13.37 -19.49 15.98
N HIS A 443 14.40 -19.77 15.16
CA HIS A 443 15.68 -19.07 15.24
C HIS A 443 15.56 -17.59 14.82
N ALA A 444 14.77 -17.33 13.79
CA ALA A 444 14.51 -15.96 13.34
C ALA A 444 13.71 -15.18 14.40
N ASP A 445 12.67 -15.79 14.96
CA ASP A 445 11.84 -15.18 15.99
C ASP A 445 12.68 -14.90 17.26
N ALA A 446 13.53 -15.84 17.69
CA ALA A 446 14.43 -15.62 18.83
C ALA A 446 15.43 -14.47 18.61
N TRP A 447 16.01 -14.33 17.42
CA TRP A 447 16.85 -13.17 17.09
C TRP A 447 16.05 -11.87 17.10
N LEU A 448 14.87 -11.86 16.50
CA LEU A 448 14.02 -10.68 16.44
C LEU A 448 13.58 -10.21 17.84
N LEU A 449 13.37 -11.12 18.78
CA LEU A 449 13.08 -10.75 20.17
C LEU A 449 14.17 -9.89 20.80
N THR A 450 15.45 -10.10 20.45
CA THR A 450 16.55 -9.25 20.96
C THR A 450 16.42 -7.79 20.51
N LEU A 451 15.61 -7.54 19.50
CA LEU A 451 15.37 -6.22 18.91
C LEU A 451 14.09 -5.54 19.44
N SER A 452 13.43 -6.11 20.46
CA SER A 452 12.11 -5.68 20.93
C SER A 452 12.09 -4.32 21.62
N ARG A 453 13.21 -3.78 22.11
CA ARG A 453 13.27 -2.48 22.79
C ARG A 453 13.44 -1.31 21.80
N ALA A 454 12.35 -0.71 21.41
CA ALA A 454 12.28 0.40 20.43
C ALA A 454 13.11 1.67 20.83
N ASN A 455 13.38 1.90 22.10
CA ASN A 455 14.14 3.10 22.52
C ASN A 455 15.63 3.08 22.14
N ALA A 456 16.22 1.90 21.87
CA ALA A 456 17.55 1.80 21.29
C ALA A 456 17.61 2.31 19.84
N PHE A 457 16.49 2.24 19.12
CA PHE A 457 16.42 2.47 17.68
C PHE A 457 16.27 3.95 17.29
N LYS A 458 15.80 4.83 18.18
CA LYS A 458 15.84 6.29 17.89
C LYS A 458 17.25 6.79 17.57
N ARG A 459 18.29 6.13 18.07
CA ARG A 459 19.69 6.44 17.76
C ARG A 459 20.18 5.84 16.43
N LEU A 460 19.48 4.83 15.90
CA LEU A 460 19.91 4.09 14.72
C LEU A 460 19.58 4.80 13.40
N PHE A 461 18.66 5.79 13.42
CA PHE A 461 18.15 6.46 12.24
C PHE A 461 18.46 7.96 12.17
N PHE A 462 19.22 8.47 13.16
CA PHE A 462 19.72 9.85 13.16
C PHE A 462 21.27 9.82 13.09
N ILE A 463 21.81 9.60 11.91
CA ILE A 463 23.17 10.01 11.54
C ILE A 463 23.03 10.94 10.34
#